data_d8f2ee4079166863a6d30e5b6f65dfdc
#
_entry.id   d8f2ee4079166863a6d30e5b6f65dfdc
#
_cell.length_a   1.000
_cell.length_b   1.000
_cell.length_c   1.000
_cell.angle_alpha   90.00
_cell.angle_beta   90.00
_cell.angle_gamma   90.00
#
_symmetry.space_group_name_H-M   'P 1'
#
loop_
_entity.id
_entity.type
_entity.pdbx_description
1 polymer ?
#
loop_
_entity_poly.entity_id
_entity_poly.type
_entity_poly.pdbx_seq_one_letter_code
_entity_poly.pdbx_strand_id
1 'polypeptide(L)'
;DMLEKKYADQLVVEHVLSKPIIRKEGGIGGLFAKKIVSWKGKTGRINEQIYSEFFRNNQGQNPEKCYFVCGPGDLIEKTENYLIAQGIDKKQIHKEYFATANTHSDSGVDMATVRVTLSGNTFDVKVPKGKTILDTLIDAKKNPPYSCTSGACSTCMAKVTVGKMTMDQCFALEDDEVEAGYILTCQAHPVTEKVEITFDN
;
A
#
# COMPACT_ATOMS: atom_id res chain seq x y z
N ASP A 1 -8.14 -1.76 -21.27
CA ASP A 1 -8.46 -2.60 -22.44
C ASP A 1 -9.34 -1.95 -23.49
N MET A 2 -10.37 -1.16 -23.14
CA MET A 2 -11.13 -0.38 -24.14
C MET A 2 -10.29 0.77 -24.72
N LEU A 3 -9.61 1.52 -23.87
CA LEU A 3 -8.74 2.62 -24.30
C LEU A 3 -7.52 2.12 -25.06
N GLU A 4 -6.90 1.05 -24.60
CA GLU A 4 -5.78 0.41 -25.29
C GLU A 4 -6.15 -0.08 -26.69
N LYS A 5 -7.33 -0.70 -26.85
CA LYS A 5 -7.85 -1.08 -28.15
C LYS A 5 -8.16 0.12 -29.05
N LYS A 6 -8.66 1.21 -28.47
CA LYS A 6 -9.00 2.43 -29.21
C LYS A 6 -7.76 3.21 -29.65
N TYR A 7 -6.68 3.13 -28.88
CA TYR A 7 -5.44 3.90 -29.07
C TYR A 7 -4.21 2.99 -29.16
N ALA A 8 -4.35 1.84 -29.82
CA ALA A 8 -3.33 0.77 -29.89
C ALA A 8 -1.93 1.27 -30.32
N ASP A 9 -1.88 2.28 -31.19
CA ASP A 9 -0.63 2.86 -31.69
C ASP A 9 -0.04 3.95 -30.75
N GLN A 10 -0.79 4.35 -29.72
CA GLN A 10 -0.43 5.48 -28.85
C GLN A 10 -0.43 5.10 -27.36
N LEU A 11 -1.08 4.01 -26.97
CA LEU A 11 -1.26 3.62 -25.57
C LEU A 11 -0.84 2.17 -25.35
N VAL A 12 0.14 1.99 -24.48
CA VAL A 12 0.54 0.68 -23.96
C VAL A 12 0.18 0.62 -22.48
N VAL A 13 -0.58 -0.40 -22.08
CA VAL A 13 -0.99 -0.62 -20.69
C VAL A 13 -0.39 -1.92 -20.17
N GLU A 14 0.36 -1.85 -19.08
CA GLU A 14 0.86 -3.02 -18.39
C GLU A 14 0.26 -3.10 -16.98
N HIS A 15 -0.44 -4.19 -16.72
CA HIS A 15 -1.06 -4.46 -15.43
C HIS A 15 -0.18 -5.36 -14.58
N VAL A 16 0.08 -4.93 -13.33
CA VAL A 16 0.80 -5.72 -12.33
C VAL A 16 -0.11 -5.92 -11.12
N LEU A 17 -0.46 -7.16 -10.80
CA LEU A 17 -1.28 -7.47 -9.62
C LEU A 17 -0.42 -7.93 -8.45
N SER A 18 -0.46 -7.20 -7.34
CA SER A 18 0.31 -7.55 -6.14
C SER A 18 -0.15 -8.86 -5.49
N LYS A 19 -1.45 -9.16 -5.55
CA LYS A 19 -2.07 -10.37 -4.96
C LYS A 19 -3.14 -10.93 -5.91
N PRO A 20 -2.77 -11.68 -6.96
CA PRO A 20 -3.75 -12.30 -7.84
C PRO A 20 -4.53 -13.39 -7.09
N ILE A 21 -5.79 -13.59 -7.47
CA ILE A 21 -6.62 -14.66 -6.90
C ILE A 21 -6.05 -16.01 -7.31
N ILE A 22 -5.76 -16.86 -6.33
CA ILE A 22 -5.30 -18.22 -6.52
C ILE A 22 -6.45 -19.18 -6.19
N ARG A 23 -6.92 -19.93 -7.17
CA ARG A 23 -7.88 -21.02 -6.97
C ARG A 23 -7.14 -22.34 -6.90
N LYS A 24 -7.65 -23.25 -6.08
CA LYS A 24 -7.18 -24.63 -6.05
C LYS A 24 -8.22 -25.48 -6.80
N GLU A 25 -7.82 -26.17 -7.86
CA GLU A 25 -8.67 -27.07 -8.60
C GLU A 25 -8.13 -28.50 -8.57
N GLY A 26 -9.03 -29.47 -8.41
CA GLY A 26 -8.71 -30.90 -8.37
C GLY A 26 -8.14 -31.37 -7.04
N GLY A 27 -7.90 -32.65 -6.94
CA GLY A 27 -7.38 -33.34 -5.76
C GLY A 27 -8.49 -33.97 -4.89
N ILE A 28 -8.25 -35.22 -4.48
CA ILE A 28 -9.10 -35.94 -3.53
C ILE A 28 -8.61 -35.54 -2.13
N GLY A 29 -9.48 -34.93 -1.30
CA GLY A 29 -9.13 -34.52 0.06
C GLY A 29 -8.09 -33.39 0.19
N GLY A 30 -7.88 -32.58 -0.88
CA GLY A 30 -6.91 -31.48 -0.86
C GLY A 30 -5.46 -31.87 -1.17
N LEU A 31 -5.13 -33.15 -1.24
CA LEU A 31 -3.86 -33.65 -1.76
C LEU A 31 -3.84 -33.55 -3.29
N PHE A 32 -2.71 -33.02 -3.84
CA PHE A 32 -2.50 -32.83 -5.29
C PHE A 32 -3.36 -31.76 -5.97
N ALA A 33 -3.98 -30.84 -5.21
CA ALA A 33 -4.70 -29.72 -5.81
C ALA A 33 -3.75 -28.81 -6.60
N LYS A 34 -4.06 -28.58 -7.89
CA LYS A 34 -3.30 -27.67 -8.73
C LYS A 34 -3.71 -26.22 -8.40
N LYS A 35 -2.73 -25.36 -8.12
CA LYS A 35 -2.96 -23.94 -7.97
C LYS A 35 -3.16 -23.31 -9.34
N ILE A 36 -4.32 -22.71 -9.58
CA ILE A 36 -4.61 -21.93 -10.78
C ILE A 36 -4.65 -20.47 -10.39
N VAL A 37 -3.76 -19.68 -10.99
CA VAL A 37 -3.75 -18.23 -10.87
C VAL A 37 -4.64 -17.68 -11.97
N SER A 38 -5.68 -16.92 -11.61
CA SER A 38 -6.63 -16.34 -12.57
C SER A 38 -6.02 -15.22 -13.42
N TRP A 39 -4.83 -14.76 -13.06
CA TRP A 39 -4.10 -13.67 -13.71
C TRP A 39 -2.92 -14.21 -14.52
N LYS A 40 -2.82 -13.80 -15.79
CA LYS A 40 -1.73 -14.19 -16.71
C LYS A 40 -0.63 -13.14 -16.85
N GLY A 41 -0.83 -11.95 -16.32
CA GLY A 41 0.13 -10.83 -16.36
C GLY A 41 1.16 -10.90 -15.23
N LYS A 42 1.91 -9.81 -15.08
CA LYS A 42 2.92 -9.67 -14.02
C LYS A 42 2.28 -9.68 -12.63
N THR A 43 2.99 -10.25 -11.68
CA THR A 43 2.53 -10.36 -10.30
C THR A 43 3.59 -9.83 -9.32
N GLY A 44 3.14 -9.40 -8.14
CA GLY A 44 3.98 -8.81 -7.13
C GLY A 44 3.89 -7.29 -7.09
N ARG A 45 4.66 -6.67 -6.20
CA ARG A 45 4.78 -5.20 -6.16
C ARG A 45 5.67 -4.72 -7.29
N ILE A 46 5.35 -3.56 -7.85
CA ILE A 46 6.19 -2.89 -8.84
C ILE A 46 7.58 -2.65 -8.24
N ASN A 47 8.62 -3.04 -8.97
CA ASN A 47 10.01 -2.97 -8.56
C ASN A 47 10.90 -2.59 -9.77
N GLU A 48 12.20 -2.44 -9.54
CA GLU A 48 13.17 -2.03 -10.56
C GLU A 48 13.20 -2.95 -11.79
N GLN A 49 13.00 -4.25 -11.61
CA GLN A 49 12.95 -5.19 -12.73
C GLN A 49 11.75 -4.91 -13.63
N ILE A 50 10.57 -4.67 -13.05
CA ILE A 50 9.34 -4.34 -13.80
C ILE A 50 9.51 -3.02 -14.54
N TYR A 51 10.10 -1.99 -13.91
CA TYR A 51 10.41 -0.73 -14.58
C TYR A 51 11.37 -0.93 -15.75
N SER A 52 12.50 -1.65 -15.53
CA SER A 52 13.51 -1.90 -16.57
C SER A 52 12.92 -2.57 -17.78
N GLU A 53 12.08 -3.58 -17.58
CA GLU A 53 11.41 -4.27 -18.67
C GLU A 53 10.45 -3.36 -19.43
N PHE A 54 9.60 -2.61 -18.68
CA PHE A 54 8.63 -1.71 -19.29
C PHE A 54 9.31 -0.63 -20.13
N PHE A 55 10.33 0.03 -19.58
CA PHE A 55 11.05 1.08 -20.31
C PHE A 55 11.84 0.54 -21.50
N ARG A 56 12.45 -0.64 -21.39
CA ARG A 56 13.16 -1.26 -22.50
C ARG A 56 12.23 -1.59 -23.66
N ASN A 57 11.04 -2.09 -23.35
CA ASN A 57 10.08 -2.51 -24.35
C ASN A 57 9.31 -1.33 -24.97
N ASN A 58 9.30 -0.17 -24.29
CA ASN A 58 8.49 0.99 -24.70
C ASN A 58 9.34 2.26 -24.85
N GLN A 59 10.51 2.14 -25.44
CA GLN A 59 11.47 3.26 -25.61
C GLN A 59 11.03 4.31 -26.62
N GLY A 60 9.81 4.53 -26.95
CA GLY A 60 9.30 5.53 -27.87
C GLY A 60 10.33 6.51 -28.49
N GLN A 61 10.12 6.95 -29.70
CA GLN A 61 11.05 7.82 -30.43
C GLN A 61 11.02 9.31 -30.00
N ASN A 62 10.11 9.69 -29.11
CA ASN A 62 9.97 11.08 -28.68
C ASN A 62 11.12 11.46 -27.71
N PRO A 63 11.94 12.48 -28.05
CA PRO A 63 12.99 12.96 -27.16
C PRO A 63 12.45 13.68 -25.91
N GLU A 64 11.26 14.25 -25.98
CA GLU A 64 10.60 14.89 -24.85
C GLU A 64 9.70 13.88 -24.12
N LYS A 65 10.25 13.25 -23.07
CA LYS A 65 9.51 12.32 -22.21
C LYS A 65 9.13 13.00 -20.90
N CYS A 66 7.89 12.82 -20.48
CA CYS A 66 7.43 13.18 -19.15
C CYS A 66 7.00 11.91 -18.41
N TYR A 67 7.30 11.86 -17.13
CA TYR A 67 7.01 10.73 -16.25
C TYR A 67 6.03 11.21 -15.16
N PHE A 68 4.85 10.63 -15.13
CA PHE A 68 3.84 10.93 -14.12
C PHE A 68 3.77 9.76 -13.15
N VAL A 69 4.06 10.03 -11.87
CA VAL A 69 4.14 9.01 -10.83
C VAL A 69 3.09 9.32 -9.77
N CYS A 70 2.18 8.38 -9.56
CA CYS A 70 1.12 8.46 -8.58
C CYS A 70 0.97 7.12 -7.88
N GLY A 71 0.74 7.12 -6.57
CA GLY A 71 0.58 5.90 -5.78
C GLY A 71 0.98 6.09 -4.32
N PRO A 72 1.13 5.00 -3.54
CA PRO A 72 1.65 5.06 -2.18
C PRO A 72 3.02 5.73 -2.12
N GLY A 73 3.32 6.45 -1.03
CA GLY A 73 4.53 7.28 -0.91
C GLY A 73 5.84 6.55 -1.21
N ASP A 74 5.99 5.32 -0.74
CA ASP A 74 7.18 4.49 -0.99
C ASP A 74 7.35 4.11 -2.48
N LEU A 75 6.23 3.96 -3.22
CA LEU A 75 6.27 3.73 -4.67
C LEU A 75 6.78 4.97 -5.40
N ILE A 76 6.31 6.16 -5.01
CA ILE A 76 6.71 7.43 -5.64
C ILE A 76 8.21 7.64 -5.46
N GLU A 77 8.73 7.50 -4.24
CA GLU A 77 10.15 7.66 -3.94
C GLU A 77 11.03 6.65 -4.69
N LYS A 78 10.65 5.37 -4.67
CA LYS A 78 11.38 4.30 -5.38
C LYS A 78 11.41 4.53 -6.88
N THR A 79 10.27 4.97 -7.46
CA THR A 79 10.18 5.26 -8.89
C THR A 79 11.02 6.48 -9.26
N GLU A 80 10.96 7.56 -8.47
CA GLU A 80 11.79 8.75 -8.69
C GLU A 80 13.28 8.41 -8.64
N ASN A 81 13.71 7.70 -7.61
CA ASN A 81 15.11 7.30 -7.46
C ASN A 81 15.58 6.43 -8.64
N TYR A 82 14.75 5.49 -9.08
CA TYR A 82 15.05 4.68 -10.25
C TYR A 82 15.20 5.54 -11.51
N LEU A 83 14.26 6.45 -11.78
CA LEU A 83 14.31 7.32 -12.97
C LEU A 83 15.55 8.22 -12.96
N ILE A 84 15.89 8.80 -11.82
CA ILE A 84 17.11 9.61 -11.64
C ILE A 84 18.36 8.79 -11.91
N ALA A 85 18.42 7.55 -11.40
CA ALA A 85 19.54 6.63 -11.64
C ALA A 85 19.68 6.25 -13.14
N GLN A 86 18.60 6.32 -13.92
CA GLN A 86 18.62 6.17 -15.38
C GLN A 86 18.99 7.47 -16.12
N GLY A 87 19.35 8.54 -15.43
CA GLY A 87 19.74 9.82 -16.02
C GLY A 87 18.59 10.73 -16.42
N ILE A 88 17.37 10.46 -15.94
CA ILE A 88 16.20 11.30 -16.22
C ILE A 88 16.28 12.57 -15.36
N ASP A 89 16.10 13.74 -16.00
CA ASP A 89 16.04 15.01 -15.29
C ASP A 89 14.80 15.08 -14.37
N LYS A 90 14.98 15.55 -13.14
CA LYS A 90 13.88 15.75 -12.18
C LYS A 90 12.73 16.60 -12.73
N LYS A 91 13.00 17.52 -13.63
CA LYS A 91 11.98 18.35 -14.29
C LYS A 91 11.02 17.57 -15.17
N GLN A 92 11.43 16.38 -15.61
CA GLN A 92 10.60 15.47 -16.41
C GLN A 92 9.75 14.55 -15.53
N ILE A 93 9.97 14.52 -14.20
CA ILE A 93 9.29 13.64 -13.26
C ILE A 93 8.24 14.44 -12.50
N HIS A 94 6.97 14.17 -12.78
CA HIS A 94 5.82 14.78 -12.14
C HIS A 94 5.23 13.80 -11.12
N LYS A 95 5.13 14.23 -9.86
CA LYS A 95 4.63 13.42 -8.75
C LYS A 95 3.29 13.93 -8.28
N GLU A 96 2.35 13.01 -8.07
CA GLU A 96 1.06 13.33 -7.49
C GLU A 96 0.85 12.47 -6.26
N TYR A 97 0.70 13.10 -5.12
CA TYR A 97 0.42 12.47 -3.84
C TYR A 97 -1.07 12.55 -3.54
N PHE A 98 -1.67 11.45 -3.09
CA PHE A 98 -3.08 11.42 -2.69
C PHE A 98 -3.37 12.18 -1.40
N ALA A 99 -2.32 12.55 -0.65
CA ALA A 99 -2.43 13.39 0.54
C ALA A 99 -1.25 14.35 0.62
N THR A 100 -1.50 15.51 1.22
CA THR A 100 -0.47 16.43 1.70
C THR A 100 0.50 15.69 2.63
N ALA A 101 1.79 15.99 2.48
CA ALA A 101 2.86 15.45 3.30
C ALA A 101 2.43 15.33 4.77
N ASN A 102 2.65 14.16 5.34
CA ASN A 102 2.36 13.84 6.73
C ASN A 102 2.90 14.92 7.65
N THR A 103 2.06 15.82 8.09
CA THR A 103 2.28 16.51 9.35
C THR A 103 1.99 15.48 10.42
N HIS A 104 2.99 14.65 10.75
CA HIS A 104 2.85 13.76 11.91
C HIS A 104 2.48 14.62 13.10
N SER A 105 1.26 14.45 13.59
CA SER A 105 0.84 15.11 14.81
C SER A 105 1.80 14.66 15.91
N ASP A 106 2.31 15.59 16.70
CA ASP A 106 3.14 15.30 17.89
C ASP A 106 2.29 14.66 19.02
N SER A 107 1.10 14.15 18.65
CA SER A 107 0.16 13.47 19.51
C SER A 107 0.56 12.01 19.70
N GLY A 108 0.56 11.55 20.93
CA GLY A 108 0.82 10.14 21.28
C GLY A 108 1.76 9.98 22.45
N VAL A 109 1.84 8.74 22.92
CA VAL A 109 2.79 8.32 23.96
C VAL A 109 4.17 8.09 23.35
N ASP A 110 5.25 8.26 24.13
CA ASP A 110 6.62 8.08 23.61
C ASP A 110 6.86 6.69 23.02
N MET A 111 6.24 5.68 23.63
CA MET A 111 6.28 4.29 23.15
C MET A 111 5.01 3.54 23.56
N ALA A 112 4.32 2.99 22.59
CA ALA A 112 3.18 2.10 22.84
C ALA A 112 3.52 0.65 22.53
N THR A 113 2.89 -0.27 23.25
CA THR A 113 2.82 -1.68 22.88
C THR A 113 1.47 -1.93 22.24
N VAL A 114 1.47 -2.28 20.97
CA VAL A 114 0.26 -2.57 20.21
C VAL A 114 0.19 -4.07 19.92
N ARG A 115 -0.85 -4.70 20.46
CA ARG A 115 -1.20 -6.08 20.12
C ARG A 115 -2.05 -6.08 18.87
N VAL A 116 -1.61 -6.81 17.87
CA VAL A 116 -2.25 -6.84 16.55
C VAL A 116 -2.71 -8.24 16.22
N THR A 117 -3.99 -8.37 15.85
CA THR A 117 -4.53 -9.59 15.26
C THR A 117 -4.67 -9.37 13.75
N LEU A 118 -3.99 -10.23 12.97
CA LEU A 118 -3.94 -10.15 11.51
C LEU A 118 -3.93 -11.56 10.91
N SER A 119 -4.94 -11.89 10.12
CA SER A 119 -5.10 -13.19 9.45
C SER A 119 -5.01 -14.36 10.44
N GLY A 120 -5.71 -14.26 11.57
CA GLY A 120 -5.76 -15.26 12.65
C GLY A 120 -4.51 -15.35 13.53
N ASN A 121 -3.50 -14.52 13.29
CA ASN A 121 -2.28 -14.48 14.09
C ASN A 121 -2.26 -13.23 14.99
N THR A 122 -1.86 -13.40 16.24
CA THR A 122 -1.72 -12.30 17.20
C THR A 122 -0.26 -12.12 17.58
N PHE A 123 0.20 -10.87 17.58
CA PHE A 123 1.58 -10.50 17.94
C PHE A 123 1.64 -9.08 18.48
N ASP A 124 2.69 -8.76 19.21
CA ASP A 124 2.91 -7.42 19.75
C ASP A 124 3.97 -6.68 18.91
N VAL A 125 3.76 -5.37 18.72
CA VAL A 125 4.75 -4.45 18.11
C VAL A 125 4.93 -3.23 19.01
N LYS A 126 6.13 -2.64 18.96
CA LYS A 126 6.45 -1.39 19.65
C LYS A 126 6.29 -0.24 18.66
N VAL A 127 5.41 0.70 18.96
CA VAL A 127 5.14 1.87 18.12
C VAL A 127 5.72 3.09 18.82
N PRO A 128 6.81 3.67 18.28
CA PRO A 128 7.38 4.90 18.83
C PRO A 128 6.52 6.10 18.46
N LYS A 129 6.60 7.16 19.26
CA LYS A 129 5.93 8.44 19.01
C LYS A 129 6.18 8.94 17.60
N GLY A 130 5.16 9.47 16.95
CA GLY A 130 5.24 10.02 15.59
C GLY A 130 5.25 8.96 14.48
N LYS A 131 5.20 7.67 14.80
CA LYS A 131 5.11 6.61 13.81
C LYS A 131 3.70 6.05 13.73
N THR A 132 3.22 5.79 12.52
CA THR A 132 1.91 5.17 12.33
C THR A 132 1.94 3.67 12.65
N ILE A 133 0.77 3.10 12.91
CA ILE A 133 0.63 1.65 13.05
C ILE A 133 1.10 0.94 11.78
N LEU A 134 0.65 1.43 10.62
CA LEU A 134 1.00 0.82 9.33
C LEU A 134 2.50 0.78 9.10
N ASP A 135 3.20 1.91 9.28
CA ASP A 135 4.66 1.98 9.06
C ASP A 135 5.40 1.04 10.01
N THR A 136 4.95 0.95 11.27
CA THR A 136 5.54 0.02 12.25
C THR A 136 5.36 -1.44 11.81
N LEU A 137 4.19 -1.79 11.29
CA LEU A 137 3.90 -3.15 10.81
C LEU A 137 4.70 -3.50 9.55
N ILE A 138 4.89 -2.53 8.65
CA ILE A 138 5.72 -2.70 7.44
C ILE A 138 7.18 -2.95 7.83
N ASP A 139 7.73 -2.13 8.72
CA ASP A 139 9.11 -2.28 9.21
C ASP A 139 9.31 -3.62 9.92
N ALA A 140 8.32 -4.05 10.69
CA ALA A 140 8.31 -5.37 11.33
C ALA A 140 8.03 -6.53 10.35
N LYS A 141 7.89 -6.26 9.03
CA LYS A 141 7.64 -7.25 7.95
C LYS A 141 6.39 -8.10 8.19
N LYS A 142 5.34 -7.50 8.73
CA LYS A 142 4.08 -8.18 9.07
C LYS A 142 3.06 -8.24 7.93
N ASN A 143 3.35 -7.60 6.78
CA ASN A 143 2.50 -7.57 5.60
C ASN A 143 1.03 -7.17 5.86
N PRO A 144 0.77 -6.04 6.54
CA PRO A 144 -0.60 -5.55 6.73
C PRO A 144 -1.24 -5.21 5.37
N PRO A 145 -2.58 -5.23 5.26
CA PRO A 145 -3.25 -4.73 4.07
C PRO A 145 -3.14 -3.19 4.01
N TYR A 146 -2.75 -2.62 2.87
CA TYR A 146 -2.77 -1.18 2.63
C TYR A 146 -2.76 -0.84 1.13
N SER A 147 -3.11 0.41 0.80
CA SER A 147 -3.10 0.92 -0.57
C SER A 147 -2.67 2.38 -0.62
N CYS A 148 -3.56 3.36 -0.33
CA CYS A 148 -3.30 4.79 -0.55
C CYS A 148 -2.28 5.43 0.42
N THR A 149 -2.17 4.95 1.65
CA THR A 149 -1.38 5.50 2.78
C THR A 149 -1.76 6.92 3.22
N SER A 150 -2.90 7.45 2.77
CA SER A 150 -3.30 8.86 2.94
C SER A 150 -4.66 9.04 3.61
N GLY A 151 -5.23 8.01 4.20
CA GLY A 151 -6.56 8.08 4.80
C GLY A 151 -7.72 8.12 3.80
N ALA A 152 -7.46 7.98 2.48
CA ALA A 152 -8.46 8.11 1.42
C ALA A 152 -9.10 6.77 0.99
N CYS A 153 -8.69 5.66 1.56
CA CYS A 153 -9.31 4.34 1.32
C CYS A 153 -9.33 3.51 2.61
N SER A 154 -10.23 2.52 2.67
CA SER A 154 -10.40 1.65 3.83
C SER A 154 -9.53 0.38 3.80
N THR A 155 -8.58 0.24 2.86
CA THR A 155 -7.78 -1.00 2.73
C THR A 155 -6.96 -1.32 3.97
N CYS A 156 -6.50 -0.31 4.71
CA CYS A 156 -5.72 -0.47 5.94
C CYS A 156 -6.58 -0.36 7.21
N MET A 157 -7.90 -0.50 7.10
CA MET A 157 -8.82 -0.41 8.22
C MET A 157 -8.57 -1.53 9.23
N ALA A 158 -8.59 -1.17 10.51
CA ALA A 158 -8.56 -2.10 11.64
C ALA A 158 -9.49 -1.60 12.74
N LYS A 159 -9.89 -2.47 13.65
CA LYS A 159 -10.73 -2.12 14.80
C LYS A 159 -9.91 -2.08 16.08
N VAL A 160 -10.02 -1.00 16.82
CA VAL A 160 -9.45 -0.88 18.18
C VAL A 160 -10.37 -1.61 19.16
N THR A 161 -9.82 -2.56 19.91
CA THR A 161 -10.54 -3.33 20.94
C THR A 161 -10.14 -2.93 22.35
N VAL A 162 -8.92 -2.42 22.53
CA VAL A 162 -8.40 -1.93 23.82
C VAL A 162 -7.53 -0.69 23.57
N GLY A 163 -7.64 0.29 24.47
CA GLY A 163 -6.86 1.53 24.40
C GLY A 163 -7.49 2.59 23.53
N LYS A 164 -6.70 3.62 23.17
CA LYS A 164 -7.14 4.77 22.37
C LYS A 164 -6.12 5.11 21.31
N MET A 165 -6.64 5.55 20.17
CA MET A 165 -5.87 5.97 18.99
C MET A 165 -6.34 7.34 18.53
N THR A 166 -5.48 8.08 17.83
CA THR A 166 -5.84 9.25 17.05
C THR A 166 -5.42 9.03 15.60
N MET A 167 -6.03 9.75 14.67
CA MET A 167 -5.68 9.70 13.25
C MET A 167 -5.34 11.09 12.75
N ASP A 168 -4.30 11.21 11.92
CA ASP A 168 -3.91 12.49 11.28
C ASP A 168 -4.95 12.92 10.25
N GLN A 169 -5.43 11.98 9.43
CA GLN A 169 -6.45 12.19 8.40
C GLN A 169 -7.39 10.99 8.35
N CYS A 170 -8.67 11.25 8.11
CA CYS A 170 -9.69 10.20 8.00
C CYS A 170 -10.74 10.63 6.97
N PHE A 171 -10.52 10.25 5.69
CA PHE A 171 -11.46 10.58 4.61
C PHE A 171 -12.32 9.39 4.19
N ALA A 172 -11.92 8.17 4.55
CA ALA A 172 -12.54 6.94 4.07
C ALA A 172 -13.41 6.23 5.12
N LEU A 173 -13.52 6.76 6.34
CA LEU A 173 -14.43 6.26 7.37
C LEU A 173 -15.45 7.32 7.69
N GLU A 174 -16.69 6.88 7.91
CA GLU A 174 -17.77 7.71 8.41
C GLU A 174 -17.63 7.87 9.94
N ASP A 175 -18.30 8.89 10.50
CA ASP A 175 -18.20 9.22 11.93
C ASP A 175 -18.64 8.06 12.82
N ASP A 176 -19.68 7.32 12.44
CA ASP A 176 -20.19 6.16 13.16
C ASP A 176 -19.21 4.98 13.16
N GLU A 177 -18.43 4.80 12.09
CA GLU A 177 -17.35 3.80 12.04
C GLU A 177 -16.21 4.18 12.99
N VAL A 178 -15.83 5.46 13.01
CA VAL A 178 -14.81 5.97 13.94
C VAL A 178 -15.29 5.82 15.40
N GLU A 179 -16.55 6.14 15.70
CA GLU A 179 -17.16 5.94 17.02
C GLU A 179 -17.24 4.45 17.42
N ALA A 180 -17.43 3.56 16.44
CA ALA A 180 -17.40 2.11 16.63
C ALA A 180 -15.98 1.55 16.84
N GLY A 181 -14.94 2.40 16.79
CA GLY A 181 -13.55 2.07 17.05
C GLY A 181 -12.75 1.68 15.82
N TYR A 182 -13.26 1.90 14.60
CA TYR A 182 -12.49 1.68 13.39
C TYR A 182 -11.46 2.79 13.16
N ILE A 183 -10.29 2.40 12.67
CA ILE A 183 -9.18 3.30 12.36
C ILE A 183 -8.58 2.96 11.00
N LEU A 184 -7.95 3.94 10.38
CA LEU A 184 -7.07 3.75 9.24
C LEU A 184 -5.62 3.67 9.74
N THR A 185 -5.03 2.49 9.73
CA THR A 185 -3.72 2.24 10.36
C THR A 185 -2.58 3.07 9.74
N CYS A 186 -2.75 3.55 8.51
CA CYS A 186 -1.80 4.45 7.84
C CYS A 186 -1.80 5.88 8.41
N GLN A 187 -2.80 6.22 9.23
CA GLN A 187 -2.97 7.55 9.83
C GLN A 187 -3.02 7.48 11.37
N ALA A 188 -3.04 6.25 11.93
CA ALA A 188 -3.34 6.03 13.33
C ALA A 188 -2.09 6.00 14.20
N HIS A 189 -2.18 6.74 15.33
CA HIS A 189 -1.14 6.85 16.36
C HIS A 189 -1.72 6.45 17.73
N PRO A 190 -1.02 5.62 18.53
CA PRO A 190 -1.43 5.30 19.87
C PRO A 190 -1.39 6.51 20.81
N VAL A 191 -2.46 6.74 21.57
CA VAL A 191 -2.48 7.74 22.65
C VAL A 191 -2.47 7.11 24.05
N THR A 192 -2.48 5.78 24.11
CA THR A 192 -2.28 5.00 25.35
C THR A 192 -1.12 4.03 25.18
N GLU A 193 -0.41 3.70 26.26
CA GLU A 193 0.77 2.82 26.24
C GLU A 193 0.45 1.38 25.80
N LYS A 194 -0.79 0.95 25.99
CA LYS A 194 -1.28 -0.38 25.58
C LYS A 194 -2.50 -0.23 24.70
N VAL A 195 -2.44 -0.83 23.54
CA VAL A 195 -3.52 -0.84 22.56
C VAL A 195 -3.66 -2.23 21.96
N GLU A 196 -4.89 -2.65 21.69
CA GLU A 196 -5.16 -3.85 20.90
C GLU A 196 -5.99 -3.51 19.67
N ILE A 197 -5.59 -4.02 18.54
CA ILE A 197 -6.29 -3.84 17.27
C ILE A 197 -6.46 -5.16 16.53
N THR A 198 -7.50 -5.26 15.73
CA THR A 198 -7.72 -6.41 14.83
C THR A 198 -8.02 -5.94 13.42
N PHE A 199 -7.40 -6.60 12.43
CA PHE A 199 -7.75 -6.51 11.02
C PHE A 199 -8.77 -7.59 10.62
N ASP A 200 -8.99 -8.56 11.50
CA ASP A 200 -9.91 -9.66 11.26
C ASP A 200 -11.31 -9.27 11.78
N ASN A 201 -12.31 -9.33 10.88
CA ASN A 201 -13.74 -9.07 11.17
C ASN A 201 -14.43 -10.38 11.53
#